data_d7b61b5372f86ab237e3caf2e63ccbff
#
_entry.id   d7b61b5372f86ab237e3caf2e63ccbff
#
_cell.length_a   1.000
_cell.length_b   1.000
_cell.length_c   1.000
_cell.angle_alpha   90.00
_cell.angle_beta   90.00
_cell.angle_gamma   90.00
#
_symmetry.space_group_name_H-M   'P 1'
#
loop_
_entity.id
_entity.type
_entity.pdbx_description
1 polymer ?
#
loop_
_entity_poly.entity_id
_entity_poly.type
_entity_poly.pdbx_seq_one_letter_code
_entity_poly.pdbx_strand_id
1 'polypeptide(L)'
;DFRLSKREMYEQKTEEILLPIVEEYGFELVDVEYVKEGSNWYLRAYIDKPGGIGVNDCEAVSRRLSDILDEKDYIEDSYILEVSSPGLGRPLKKEKDFRRSLGEEVEIRTYRMIDRQKEFTGILKDYDETTVTIEMEDETEKTFEKSEIALIRLAFDF
;
A
#
# COMPACT_ATOMS: atom_id res chain seq x y z
N ASP A 1 -5.86 -24.61 12.26
CA ASP A 1 -7.02 -23.94 11.69
C ASP A 1 -6.76 -22.47 11.44
N PHE A 2 -6.68 -22.11 10.20
CA PHE A 2 -6.46 -20.73 9.80
C PHE A 2 -7.80 -20.08 9.50
N ARG A 3 -8.19 -19.13 10.32
CA ARG A 3 -9.42 -18.38 10.11
C ARG A 3 -9.10 -16.94 9.82
N LEU A 4 -9.60 -16.45 8.70
CA LEU A 4 -9.52 -15.04 8.38
C LEU A 4 -10.49 -14.26 9.26
N SER A 5 -10.10 -13.06 9.70
CA SER A 5 -11.02 -12.14 10.33
C SER A 5 -12.04 -11.67 9.28
N LYS A 6 -13.15 -11.10 9.76
CA LYS A 6 -14.17 -10.52 8.88
C LYS A 6 -13.59 -9.46 7.95
N ARG A 7 -12.73 -8.61 8.49
CA ARG A 7 -12.00 -7.59 7.76
C ARG A 7 -11.14 -8.19 6.65
N GLU A 8 -10.35 -9.20 6.98
CA GLU A 8 -9.50 -9.89 6.01
C GLU A 8 -10.32 -10.57 4.91
N MET A 9 -11.45 -11.15 5.26
CA MET A 9 -12.36 -11.74 4.27
C MET A 9 -12.89 -10.70 3.29
N TYR A 10 -13.27 -9.53 3.78
CA TYR A 10 -13.76 -8.46 2.91
C TYR A 10 -12.65 -7.96 1.98
N GLU A 11 -11.45 -7.78 2.51
CA GLU A 11 -10.29 -7.36 1.72
C GLU A 11 -9.97 -8.39 0.64
N GLN A 12 -9.95 -9.67 0.99
CA GLN A 12 -9.64 -10.74 0.06
C GLN A 12 -10.69 -10.88 -1.05
N LYS A 13 -11.96 -10.83 -0.70
CA LYS A 13 -13.05 -10.90 -1.68
C LYS A 13 -13.00 -9.73 -2.64
N THR A 14 -12.74 -8.55 -2.13
CA THR A 14 -12.65 -7.34 -2.94
C THR A 14 -11.45 -7.42 -3.88
N GLU A 15 -10.32 -7.91 -3.40
CA GLU A 15 -9.14 -8.13 -4.23
C GLU A 15 -9.42 -9.09 -5.38
N GLU A 16 -10.11 -10.20 -5.12
CA GLU A 16 -10.50 -11.17 -6.14
C GLU A 16 -11.40 -10.57 -7.22
N ILE A 17 -12.31 -9.68 -6.82
CA ILE A 17 -13.19 -8.97 -7.75
C ILE A 17 -12.39 -7.96 -8.59
N LEU A 18 -11.45 -7.26 -7.96
CA LEU A 18 -10.69 -6.20 -8.61
C LEU A 18 -9.64 -6.70 -9.59
N LEU A 19 -9.02 -7.84 -9.33
CA LEU A 19 -7.95 -8.35 -10.19
C LEU A 19 -8.33 -8.42 -11.67
N PRO A 20 -9.47 -9.02 -12.07
CA PRO A 20 -9.86 -9.02 -13.47
C PRO A 20 -10.20 -7.64 -14.02
N ILE A 21 -10.73 -6.75 -13.18
CA ILE A 21 -11.06 -5.38 -13.61
C ILE A 21 -9.79 -4.59 -13.94
N VAL A 22 -8.82 -4.60 -13.04
CA VAL A 22 -7.58 -3.85 -13.27
C VAL A 22 -6.78 -4.44 -14.43
N GLU A 23 -6.80 -5.75 -14.58
CA GLU A 23 -6.14 -6.42 -15.70
C GLU A 23 -6.73 -5.98 -17.05
N GLU A 24 -8.05 -5.89 -17.13
CA GLU A 24 -8.75 -5.44 -18.34
C GLU A 24 -8.34 -4.02 -18.75
N TYR A 25 -8.12 -3.14 -17.77
CA TYR A 25 -7.69 -1.77 -18.04
C TYR A 25 -6.16 -1.64 -18.21
N GLY A 26 -5.41 -2.68 -17.95
CA GLY A 26 -3.95 -2.60 -17.96
C GLY A 26 -3.38 -1.91 -16.74
N PHE A 27 -4.13 -1.90 -15.64
CA PHE A 27 -3.71 -1.31 -14.37
C PHE A 27 -3.15 -2.38 -13.44
N GLU A 28 -2.56 -1.95 -12.34
CA GLU A 28 -2.02 -2.81 -11.30
C GLU A 28 -2.80 -2.59 -10.01
N LEU A 29 -3.18 -3.67 -9.33
CA LEU A 29 -3.77 -3.59 -8.01
C LEU A 29 -2.65 -3.57 -6.98
N VAL A 30 -2.56 -2.48 -6.23
CA VAL A 30 -1.52 -2.29 -5.22
C VAL A 30 -1.94 -2.90 -3.89
N ASP A 31 -3.13 -2.56 -3.42
CA ASP A 31 -3.64 -3.05 -2.15
C ASP A 31 -5.15 -2.80 -2.02
N VAL A 32 -5.76 -3.53 -1.10
CA VAL A 32 -7.14 -3.33 -0.67
C VAL A 32 -7.14 -3.30 0.85
N GLU A 33 -7.80 -2.29 1.43
CA GLU A 33 -7.91 -2.12 2.88
C GLU A 33 -9.36 -1.90 3.28
N TYR A 34 -9.78 -2.55 4.35
CA TYR A 34 -11.08 -2.28 4.98
C TYR A 34 -10.80 -1.80 6.40
N VAL A 35 -10.93 -0.49 6.62
CA VAL A 35 -10.48 0.17 7.85
C VAL A 35 -11.57 1.08 8.40
N LYS A 36 -11.58 1.25 9.71
CA LYS A 36 -12.46 2.19 10.38
C LYS A 36 -11.68 3.43 10.79
N GLU A 37 -12.14 4.57 10.37
CA GLU A 37 -11.59 5.87 10.78
C GLU A 37 -12.72 6.72 11.31
N GLY A 38 -12.59 7.15 12.57
CA GLY A 38 -13.69 7.82 13.25
C GLY A 38 -14.88 6.88 13.39
N SER A 39 -16.04 7.31 12.92
CA SER A 39 -17.26 6.51 12.97
C SER A 39 -17.57 5.77 11.67
N ASN A 40 -16.73 5.93 10.64
CA ASN A 40 -16.99 5.38 9.32
C ASN A 40 -16.05 4.24 8.97
N TRP A 41 -16.59 3.23 8.27
CA TRP A 41 -15.80 2.20 7.63
C TRP A 41 -15.46 2.63 6.21
N TYR A 42 -14.24 2.33 5.77
CA TYR A 42 -13.76 2.63 4.42
C TYR A 42 -13.26 1.35 3.76
N LEU A 43 -13.74 1.11 2.54
CA LEU A 43 -13.16 0.09 1.68
C LEU A 43 -12.31 0.83 0.67
N ARG A 44 -10.97 0.71 0.80
CA ARG A 44 -10.02 1.43 -0.02
C ARG A 44 -9.27 0.49 -0.94
N ALA A 45 -9.27 0.81 -2.22
CA ALA A 45 -8.52 0.09 -3.23
C ALA A 45 -7.49 1.04 -3.83
N TYR A 46 -6.24 0.58 -3.87
CA TYR A 46 -5.14 1.36 -4.44
C TYR A 46 -4.72 0.72 -5.75
N ILE A 47 -4.78 1.49 -6.83
CA ILE A 47 -4.44 1.03 -8.18
C ILE A 47 -3.39 1.94 -8.77
N ASP A 48 -2.61 1.41 -9.72
CA ASP A 48 -1.58 2.18 -10.39
C ASP A 48 -1.41 1.71 -11.84
N LYS A 49 -0.67 2.48 -12.63
CA LYS A 49 -0.30 2.11 -14.00
C LYS A 49 1.01 2.79 -14.37
N PRO A 50 1.72 2.29 -15.39
CA PRO A 50 2.92 2.98 -15.90
C PRO A 50 2.58 4.43 -16.29
N GLY A 51 3.37 5.37 -15.82
CA GLY A 51 3.13 6.79 -16.06
C GLY A 51 2.19 7.45 -15.07
N GLY A 52 1.64 6.69 -14.13
CA GLY A 52 0.75 7.19 -13.08
C GLY A 52 -0.73 7.04 -13.40
N ILE A 53 -1.51 6.76 -12.37
CA ILE A 53 -2.95 6.59 -12.49
C ILE A 53 -3.65 7.95 -12.34
N GLY A 54 -4.66 8.19 -13.17
CA GLY A 54 -5.43 9.43 -13.14
C GLY A 54 -6.78 9.29 -12.44
N VAL A 55 -7.44 10.43 -12.21
CA VAL A 55 -8.75 10.50 -11.57
C VAL A 55 -9.80 9.71 -12.37
N ASN A 56 -9.76 9.86 -13.70
CA ASN A 56 -10.72 9.15 -14.57
C ASN A 56 -10.55 7.64 -14.52
N ASP A 57 -9.30 7.18 -14.39
CA ASP A 57 -9.01 5.76 -14.25
C ASP A 57 -9.58 5.20 -12.96
N CYS A 58 -9.37 5.91 -11.86
CA CYS A 58 -9.90 5.53 -10.55
C CYS A 58 -11.43 5.53 -10.55
N GLU A 59 -12.04 6.52 -11.19
CA GLU A 59 -13.49 6.62 -11.29
C GLU A 59 -14.08 5.45 -12.08
N ALA A 60 -13.47 5.07 -13.20
CA ALA A 60 -13.93 3.93 -14.01
C ALA A 60 -13.89 2.63 -13.22
N VAL A 61 -12.80 2.37 -12.51
CA VAL A 61 -12.67 1.18 -11.67
C VAL A 61 -13.67 1.22 -10.51
N SER A 62 -13.82 2.39 -9.88
CA SER A 62 -14.74 2.57 -8.75
C SER A 62 -16.18 2.25 -9.13
N ARG A 63 -16.64 2.70 -10.30
CA ARG A 63 -18.00 2.43 -10.78
C ARG A 63 -18.23 0.94 -10.99
N ARG A 64 -17.31 0.26 -11.64
CA ARG A 64 -17.43 -1.18 -11.87
C ARG A 64 -17.41 -1.97 -10.58
N LEU A 65 -16.50 -1.59 -9.68
CA LEU A 65 -16.42 -2.25 -8.37
C LEU A 65 -17.70 -2.01 -7.56
N SER A 66 -18.19 -0.79 -7.54
CA SER A 66 -19.42 -0.43 -6.81
C SER A 66 -20.61 -1.26 -7.27
N ASP A 67 -20.78 -1.43 -8.57
CA ASP A 67 -21.87 -2.23 -9.13
C ASP A 67 -21.80 -3.69 -8.68
N ILE A 68 -20.59 -4.26 -8.66
CA ILE A 68 -20.39 -5.64 -8.24
C ILE A 68 -20.59 -5.78 -6.72
N LEU A 69 -20.13 -4.81 -5.95
CA LEU A 69 -20.32 -4.81 -4.50
C LEU A 69 -21.79 -4.75 -4.12
N ASP A 70 -22.58 -3.95 -4.84
CA ASP A 70 -24.02 -3.85 -4.62
C ASP A 70 -24.72 -5.17 -4.97
N GLU A 71 -24.30 -5.82 -6.03
CA GLU A 71 -24.86 -7.11 -6.46
C GLU A 71 -24.52 -8.24 -5.49
N LYS A 72 -23.27 -8.34 -5.07
CA LYS A 72 -22.80 -9.42 -4.20
C LYS A 72 -23.11 -9.20 -2.72
N ASP A 73 -23.16 -7.95 -2.31
CA ASP A 73 -23.62 -7.52 -0.97
C ASP A 73 -23.03 -8.32 0.20
N TYR A 74 -21.71 -8.54 0.19
CA TYR A 74 -21.06 -9.35 1.23
C TYR A 74 -20.55 -8.55 2.42
N ILE A 75 -20.55 -7.21 2.34
CA ILE A 75 -20.12 -6.34 3.44
C ILE A 75 -21.33 -5.90 4.23
N GLU A 76 -21.42 -6.32 5.49
CA GLU A 76 -22.57 -6.06 6.34
C GLU A 76 -22.67 -4.63 6.85
N ASP A 77 -21.51 -3.99 7.06
CA ASP A 77 -21.46 -2.61 7.57
C ASP A 77 -21.74 -1.59 6.46
N SER A 78 -22.20 -0.42 6.84
CA SER A 78 -22.18 0.72 5.93
C SER A 78 -20.73 1.15 5.75
N TYR A 79 -20.34 1.41 4.52
CA TYR A 79 -18.96 1.76 4.22
C TYR A 79 -18.89 2.79 3.09
N ILE A 80 -17.76 3.48 3.03
CA ILE A 80 -17.45 4.42 1.96
C ILE A 80 -16.39 3.75 1.07
N LEU A 81 -16.68 3.68 -0.23
CA LEU A 81 -15.76 3.13 -1.21
C LEU A 81 -14.84 4.22 -1.73
N GLU A 82 -13.53 3.97 -1.66
CA GLU A 82 -12.52 4.87 -2.23
C GLU A 82 -11.59 4.07 -3.12
N VAL A 83 -11.39 4.53 -4.35
CA VAL A 83 -10.40 3.98 -5.29
C VAL A 83 -9.45 5.12 -5.62
N SER A 84 -8.16 4.90 -5.38
CA SER A 84 -7.17 5.95 -5.56
C SER A 84 -5.81 5.38 -5.96
N SER A 85 -4.88 6.25 -6.31
CA SER A 85 -3.49 5.85 -6.47
C SER A 85 -2.87 5.62 -5.08
N PRO A 86 -1.81 4.79 -4.98
CA PRO A 86 -1.13 4.63 -3.70
C PRO A 86 -0.50 5.93 -3.20
N GLY A 87 -0.21 6.83 -4.13
CA GLY A 87 0.34 8.13 -3.78
C GLY A 87 1.72 8.07 -3.17
N LEU A 88 2.38 9.22 -3.12
CA LEU A 88 3.59 9.41 -2.34
C LEU A 88 3.16 9.66 -0.89
N GLY A 89 3.85 9.08 0.05
CA GLY A 89 3.52 9.24 1.46
C GLY A 89 2.77 8.09 2.10
N ARG A 90 2.22 7.16 1.32
CA ARG A 90 1.61 5.95 1.88
C ARG A 90 2.70 5.09 2.51
N PRO A 91 2.59 4.71 3.79
CA PRO A 91 3.60 3.86 4.41
C PRO A 91 3.68 2.48 3.76
N LEU A 92 4.89 1.94 3.66
CA LEU A 92 5.12 0.55 3.26
C LEU A 92 4.86 -0.31 4.49
N LYS A 93 3.92 -1.24 4.40
CA LYS A 93 3.53 -2.09 5.54
C LYS A 93 3.58 -3.56 5.22
N LYS A 94 3.16 -3.94 4.03
CA LYS A 94 3.04 -5.35 3.61
C LYS A 94 4.22 -5.76 2.75
N GLU A 95 4.46 -7.07 2.67
CA GLU A 95 5.54 -7.63 1.85
C GLU A 95 5.46 -7.12 0.41
N LYS A 96 4.25 -7.06 -0.15
CA LYS A 96 4.06 -6.59 -1.52
C LYS A 96 4.42 -5.12 -1.71
N ASP A 97 4.27 -4.29 -0.67
CA ASP A 97 4.67 -2.89 -0.71
C ASP A 97 6.18 -2.78 -0.85
N PHE A 98 6.92 -3.56 -0.07
CA PHE A 98 8.38 -3.60 -0.13
C PHE A 98 8.86 -4.13 -1.48
N ARG A 99 8.22 -5.18 -1.99
CA ARG A 99 8.57 -5.77 -3.30
C ARG A 99 8.45 -4.77 -4.42
N ARG A 100 7.34 -4.01 -4.44
CA ARG A 100 7.12 -2.98 -5.47
C ARG A 100 8.11 -1.83 -5.38
N SER A 101 8.63 -1.59 -4.18
CA SER A 101 9.52 -0.44 -3.91
C SER A 101 10.99 -0.77 -4.05
N LEU A 102 11.35 -2.03 -4.36
CA LEU A 102 12.75 -2.40 -4.60
C LEU A 102 13.32 -1.56 -5.74
N GLY A 103 14.49 -0.97 -5.52
CA GLY A 103 15.14 -0.10 -6.49
C GLY A 103 14.66 1.35 -6.45
N GLU A 104 13.64 1.66 -5.65
CA GLU A 104 13.10 3.00 -5.51
C GLU A 104 13.67 3.69 -4.29
N GLU A 105 13.68 5.01 -4.33
CA GLU A 105 14.13 5.81 -3.19
C GLU A 105 13.06 5.83 -2.10
N VAL A 106 13.45 5.53 -0.87
CA VAL A 106 12.55 5.50 0.27
C VAL A 106 13.06 6.42 1.38
N GLU A 107 12.13 6.92 2.19
CA GLU A 107 12.42 7.65 3.41
C GLU A 107 12.10 6.75 4.59
N ILE A 108 13.03 6.70 5.55
CA ILE A 108 12.85 5.95 6.79
C ILE A 108 12.93 6.92 7.96
N ARG A 109 11.97 6.80 8.87
CA ARG A 109 11.99 7.52 10.14
C ARG A 109 12.02 6.48 11.26
N THR A 110 12.96 6.63 12.19
CA THR A 110 13.15 5.69 13.29
C THR A 110 12.59 6.25 14.59
N TYR A 111 12.23 5.35 15.53
CA TYR A 111 11.76 5.75 16.87
C TYR A 111 12.88 6.39 17.69
N ARG A 112 14.09 5.86 17.55
CA ARG A 112 15.26 6.32 18.27
C ARG A 112 16.32 6.82 17.31
N MET A 113 17.20 7.69 17.81
CA MET A 113 18.32 8.15 17.00
C MET A 113 19.28 6.99 16.73
N ILE A 114 19.68 6.84 15.48
CA ILE A 114 20.70 5.90 15.02
C ILE A 114 21.74 6.76 14.32
N ASP A 115 22.98 6.65 14.73
CA ASP A 115 24.08 7.47 14.18
C ASP A 115 23.74 8.96 14.20
N ARG A 116 23.13 9.40 15.32
CA ARG A 116 22.78 10.81 15.59
C ARG A 116 21.67 11.37 14.71
N GLN A 117 20.91 10.51 14.03
CA GLN A 117 19.80 10.99 13.20
C GLN A 117 18.60 10.03 13.29
N LYS A 118 17.41 10.54 13.00
CA LYS A 118 16.17 9.76 12.99
C LYS A 118 15.58 9.62 11.60
N GLU A 119 16.13 10.32 10.62
CA GLU A 119 15.63 10.30 9.25
C GLU A 119 16.73 9.83 8.31
N PHE A 120 16.38 8.91 7.44
CA PHE A 120 17.31 8.32 6.48
C PHE A 120 16.61 8.23 5.13
N THR A 121 17.37 8.46 4.06
CA THR A 121 16.88 8.35 2.70
C THR A 121 17.86 7.51 1.91
N GLY A 122 17.36 6.61 1.10
CA GLY A 122 18.21 5.77 0.26
C GLY A 122 17.36 4.88 -0.64
N ILE A 123 18.07 4.13 -1.50
CA ILE A 123 17.44 3.20 -2.41
C ILE A 123 17.18 1.89 -1.67
N LEU A 124 15.95 1.39 -1.75
CA LEU A 124 15.60 0.11 -1.13
C LEU A 124 16.27 -1.02 -1.90
N LYS A 125 17.24 -1.67 -1.26
CA LYS A 125 18.02 -2.73 -1.88
C LYS A 125 17.55 -4.12 -1.56
N ASP A 126 17.12 -4.34 -0.32
CA ASP A 126 16.72 -5.66 0.15
C ASP A 126 15.82 -5.53 1.36
N TYR A 127 15.06 -6.57 1.62
CA TYR A 127 14.21 -6.65 2.82
C TYR A 127 13.92 -8.12 3.12
N ASP A 128 13.56 -8.39 4.36
CA ASP A 128 13.03 -9.69 4.77
C ASP A 128 11.93 -9.46 5.82
N GLU A 129 11.54 -10.48 6.54
CA GLU A 129 10.46 -10.38 7.52
C GLU A 129 10.79 -9.41 8.67
N THR A 130 12.05 -9.23 8.98
CA THR A 130 12.51 -8.46 10.15
C THR A 130 13.38 -7.26 9.82
N THR A 131 13.95 -7.20 8.62
CA THR A 131 14.92 -6.16 8.28
C THR A 131 14.64 -5.48 6.95
N VAL A 132 15.21 -4.28 6.80
CA VAL A 132 15.18 -3.50 5.56
C VAL A 132 16.57 -2.93 5.34
N THR A 133 17.11 -3.07 4.12
CA THR A 133 18.41 -2.55 3.74
C THR A 133 18.28 -1.48 2.67
N ILE A 134 18.88 -0.32 2.89
CA ILE A 134 18.92 0.76 1.92
C ILE A 134 20.36 1.09 1.54
N GLU A 135 20.54 1.60 0.32
CA GLU A 135 21.82 2.16 -0.13
C GLU A 135 21.70 3.67 -0.06
N MET A 136 22.56 4.28 0.73
CA MET A 136 22.55 5.72 0.96
C MET A 136 23.33 6.45 -0.14
N GLU A 137 23.25 7.77 -0.15
CA GLU A 137 23.86 8.61 -1.18
C GLU A 137 25.37 8.41 -1.31
N ASP A 138 26.05 8.08 -0.22
CA ASP A 138 27.50 7.81 -0.21
C ASP A 138 27.85 6.38 -0.65
N GLU A 139 26.90 5.65 -1.19
CA GLU A 139 27.01 4.26 -1.65
C GLU A 139 27.19 3.25 -0.52
N THR A 140 27.04 3.65 0.75
CA THR A 140 27.06 2.71 1.86
C THR A 140 25.66 2.12 2.07
N GLU A 141 25.63 0.84 2.45
CA GLU A 141 24.38 0.17 2.78
C GLU A 141 24.13 0.23 4.27
N LYS A 142 22.88 0.42 4.65
CA LYS A 142 22.47 0.40 6.05
C LYS A 142 21.26 -0.50 6.21
N THR A 143 21.32 -1.38 7.20
CA THR A 143 20.23 -2.32 7.51
C THR A 143 19.55 -1.90 8.79
N PHE A 144 18.23 -1.84 8.75
CA PHE A 144 17.38 -1.48 9.89
C PHE A 144 16.55 -2.68 10.30
N GLU A 145 16.34 -2.86 11.60
CA GLU A 145 15.32 -3.77 12.10
C GLU A 145 13.96 -3.09 11.88
N LYS A 146 12.98 -3.81 11.38
CA LYS A 146 11.64 -3.23 11.16
C LYS A 146 11.05 -2.69 12.46
N SER A 147 11.39 -3.29 13.61
CA SER A 147 10.96 -2.80 14.91
C SER A 147 11.51 -1.42 15.29
N GLU A 148 12.60 -1.00 14.67
CA GLU A 148 13.19 0.32 14.88
C GLU A 148 12.54 1.40 14.01
N ILE A 149 11.81 0.99 12.96
CA ILE A 149 11.26 1.89 11.97
C ILE A 149 9.87 2.37 12.39
N ALA A 150 9.74 3.70 12.61
CA ALA A 150 8.46 4.32 12.89
C ALA A 150 7.65 4.53 11.62
N LEU A 151 8.33 4.83 10.52
CA LEU A 151 7.70 5.08 9.22
C LEU A 151 8.70 4.76 8.11
N ILE A 152 8.23 4.06 7.08
CA ILE A 152 8.95 3.92 5.82
C ILE A 152 7.97 4.15 4.67
N ARG A 153 8.36 4.97 3.71
CA ARG A 153 7.54 5.34 2.55
C ARG A 153 8.42 5.71 1.38
N LEU A 154 7.82 5.75 0.18
CA LEU A 154 8.53 6.26 -1.00
C LEU A 154 8.89 7.72 -0.77
N ALA A 155 10.11 8.09 -1.15
CA ALA A 155 10.60 9.45 -0.97
C ALA A 155 9.92 10.40 -1.97
N PHE A 156 9.69 11.64 -1.51
CA PHE A 156 9.19 12.70 -2.38
C PHE A 156 10.37 13.42 -3.02
N ASP A 157 10.26 13.59 -4.32
CA ASP A 157 11.19 14.43 -5.08
C ASP A 157 10.40 15.66 -5.54
N PHE A 158 10.70 16.78 -4.94
CA PHE A 158 10.11 18.06 -5.31
C PHE A 158 11.10 18.93 -6.06
#